data_29534396e879ef8126b65fa825f48a26
#
_entry.id   29534396e879ef8126b65fa825f48a26
#
_cell.length_a   1.000
_cell.length_b   1.000
_cell.length_c   1.000
_cell.angle_alpha   90.00
_cell.angle_beta   90.00
_cell.angle_gamma   90.00
#
_symmetry.space_group_name_H-M   'P 1'
#
loop_
_entity.id
_entity.type
_entity.pdbx_description
1 polymer ?
#
loop_
_entity_poly.entity_id
_entity_poly.type
_entity_poly.pdbx_seq_one_letter_code
_entity_poly.pdbx_strand_id
1 'polypeptide(L)'
;MFIVLHAKRILCIIGLTILFLGGMMIISYRTLVPVFRPTPADIAVSMVYIIDAGHGGEDGGAVSASGVTESTLNLEIAQRLNDVLSFLGKDTVMTRPGEKAVYSAGASTLRDKKRSDLQNRVEMVNGYDGAVLLSIHQNSLPSVPSVHGAQTFYNTVSGADQLAEQIQQSLNQTVNAGNEKTEKRIDDTIYLMRQVLCPAVLVECGFLSNAEETKLLQERQYQTRLALTIAAGVLQEPPEEARMNTQQNTEENKKENGAVIS
;
A
#
# COMPACT_ATOMS: atom_id res chain seq x y z
N MET A 1 -60.40 -45.63 12.56
CA MET A 1 -59.81 -45.13 13.82
C MET A 1 -58.26 -45.09 13.79
N PHE A 2 -57.61 -45.94 13.03
CA PHE A 2 -56.11 -45.95 12.93
C PHE A 2 -55.51 -44.73 12.23
N ILE A 3 -56.14 -44.14 11.26
CA ILE A 3 -55.63 -43.01 10.46
C ILE A 3 -55.49 -41.72 11.31
N VAL A 4 -56.44 -41.46 12.22
CA VAL A 4 -56.42 -40.23 13.06
C VAL A 4 -55.29 -40.25 14.10
N LEU A 5 -54.99 -41.44 14.65
CA LEU A 5 -53.89 -41.62 15.61
C LEU A 5 -52.52 -41.42 14.95
N HIS A 6 -52.36 -41.83 13.69
CA HIS A 6 -51.13 -41.58 12.92
C HIS A 6 -50.96 -40.11 12.56
N ALA A 7 -52.03 -39.43 12.18
CA ALA A 7 -51.94 -37.98 11.86
C ALA A 7 -51.55 -37.13 13.06
N LYS A 8 -52.07 -37.41 14.26
CA LYS A 8 -51.63 -36.70 15.49
C LYS A 8 -50.19 -36.94 15.83
N ARG A 9 -49.69 -38.18 15.68
CA ARG A 9 -48.26 -38.49 15.89
C ARG A 9 -47.36 -37.82 14.88
N ILE A 10 -47.75 -37.76 13.61
CA ILE A 10 -47.04 -37.08 12.54
C ILE A 10 -46.96 -35.57 12.83
N LEU A 11 -48.09 -34.94 13.23
CA LEU A 11 -48.13 -33.53 13.60
C LEU A 11 -47.22 -33.22 14.83
N CYS A 12 -47.19 -34.08 15.85
CA CYS A 12 -46.29 -33.93 16.97
C CYS A 12 -44.81 -34.04 16.56
N ILE A 13 -44.46 -34.98 15.68
CA ILE A 13 -43.10 -35.15 15.18
C ILE A 13 -42.68 -33.91 14.37
N ILE A 14 -43.55 -33.41 13.48
CA ILE A 14 -43.30 -32.20 12.72
C ILE A 14 -43.08 -30.98 13.65
N GLY A 15 -43.94 -30.83 14.66
CA GLY A 15 -43.78 -29.74 15.65
C GLY A 15 -42.47 -29.80 16.42
N LEU A 16 -42.04 -30.99 16.85
CA LEU A 16 -40.77 -31.22 17.55
C LEU A 16 -39.54 -30.95 16.63
N THR A 17 -39.65 -31.37 15.35
CA THR A 17 -38.54 -31.10 14.40
C THR A 17 -38.41 -29.60 14.09
N ILE A 18 -39.51 -28.88 13.95
CA ILE A 18 -39.47 -27.41 13.75
C ILE A 18 -38.89 -26.71 14.99
N LEU A 19 -39.29 -27.12 16.20
CA LEU A 19 -38.74 -26.58 17.44
C LEU A 19 -37.24 -26.87 17.59
N PHE A 20 -36.78 -28.08 17.24
CA PHE A 20 -35.39 -28.46 17.27
C PHE A 20 -34.54 -27.69 16.24
N LEU A 21 -35.05 -27.56 14.99
CA LEU A 21 -34.37 -26.79 13.95
C LEU A 21 -34.33 -25.29 14.28
N GLY A 22 -35.40 -24.73 14.83
CA GLY A 22 -35.46 -23.36 15.31
C GLY A 22 -34.48 -23.12 16.47
N GLY A 23 -34.39 -24.05 17.42
CA GLY A 23 -33.39 -23.98 18.49
C GLY A 23 -31.96 -24.07 18.00
N MET A 24 -31.65 -24.97 17.06
CA MET A 24 -30.34 -25.04 16.42
C MET A 24 -29.99 -23.76 15.65
N MET A 25 -30.97 -23.18 14.96
CA MET A 25 -30.75 -21.93 14.22
C MET A 25 -30.46 -20.74 15.15
N ILE A 26 -31.15 -20.66 16.31
CA ILE A 26 -30.87 -19.63 17.33
C ILE A 26 -29.49 -19.82 17.98
N ILE A 27 -29.11 -21.07 18.30
CA ILE A 27 -27.79 -21.38 18.87
C ILE A 27 -26.71 -21.06 17.84
N SER A 28 -26.86 -21.48 16.58
CA SER A 28 -25.90 -21.17 15.51
C SER A 28 -25.79 -19.67 15.27
N TYR A 29 -26.90 -18.93 15.29
CA TYR A 29 -26.87 -17.48 15.14
C TYR A 29 -26.12 -16.79 16.29
N ARG A 30 -26.27 -17.26 17.52
CA ARG A 30 -25.56 -16.72 18.69
C ARG A 30 -24.06 -17.10 18.75
N THR A 31 -23.68 -18.25 18.18
CA THR A 31 -22.31 -18.72 18.19
C THR A 31 -21.50 -18.33 16.96
N LEU A 32 -22.16 -18.06 15.81
CA LEU A 32 -21.53 -17.74 14.55
C LEU A 32 -21.49 -16.23 14.23
N VAL A 33 -22.17 -15.41 15.02
CA VAL A 33 -22.00 -13.96 14.96
C VAL A 33 -21.15 -13.55 16.18
N PRO A 34 -19.82 -13.54 16.11
CA PRO A 34 -19.05 -12.83 17.10
C PRO A 34 -19.51 -11.38 17.01
N VAL A 35 -20.20 -10.89 18.03
CA VAL A 35 -20.43 -9.46 18.20
C VAL A 35 -19.04 -8.89 18.45
N PHE A 36 -18.37 -8.52 17.37
CA PHE A 36 -17.11 -7.76 17.45
C PHE A 36 -17.49 -6.42 18.08
N ARG A 37 -17.32 -6.32 19.40
CA ARG A 37 -17.33 -5.04 20.10
C ARG A 37 -15.89 -4.56 20.04
N PRO A 38 -15.55 -3.58 19.20
CA PRO A 38 -14.22 -3.02 19.21
C PRO A 38 -13.97 -2.48 20.63
N THR A 39 -12.95 -3.02 21.28
CA THR A 39 -12.43 -2.43 22.51
C THR A 39 -11.71 -1.13 22.12
N PRO A 40 -11.54 -0.15 23.04
CA PRO A 40 -10.75 1.05 22.74
C PRO A 40 -9.31 0.76 22.26
N ALA A 41 -8.80 -0.44 22.51
CA ALA A 41 -7.51 -0.91 21.98
C ALA A 41 -7.60 -1.40 20.53
N ASP A 42 -8.81 -1.68 20.02
CA ASP A 42 -9.05 -2.14 18.64
C ASP A 42 -9.31 -0.96 17.68
N ILE A 43 -9.22 0.30 18.13
CA ILE A 43 -9.07 1.47 17.27
C ILE A 43 -7.59 1.50 16.85
N ALA A 44 -7.15 0.45 16.16
CA ALA A 44 -5.95 0.54 15.37
C ALA A 44 -6.20 1.67 14.36
N VAL A 45 -5.36 2.70 14.37
CA VAL A 45 -5.37 3.73 13.33
C VAL A 45 -5.34 2.97 12.01
N SER A 46 -6.42 3.07 11.24
CA SER A 46 -6.49 2.39 9.94
C SER A 46 -5.34 2.93 9.10
N MET A 47 -4.46 2.04 8.66
CA MET A 47 -3.31 2.41 7.86
C MET A 47 -3.80 2.81 6.47
N VAL A 48 -3.49 4.04 6.03
CA VAL A 48 -3.88 4.56 4.71
C VAL A 48 -2.64 4.58 3.80
N TYR A 49 -2.71 3.85 2.70
CA TYR A 49 -1.64 3.85 1.70
C TYR A 49 -1.85 5.00 0.71
N ILE A 50 -0.98 6.00 0.77
CA ILE A 50 -0.98 7.11 -0.18
C ILE A 50 -0.09 6.70 -1.36
N ILE A 51 -0.69 6.56 -2.54
CA ILE A 51 0.01 6.15 -3.76
C ILE A 51 0.28 7.41 -4.58
N ASP A 52 1.54 7.75 -4.66
CA ASP A 52 2.01 8.92 -5.38
C ASP A 52 2.51 8.51 -6.78
N ALA A 53 1.86 9.02 -7.81
CA ALA A 53 2.36 8.93 -9.18
C ALA A 53 3.26 10.15 -9.43
N GLY A 54 4.58 9.97 -9.38
CA GLY A 54 5.55 11.05 -9.55
C GLY A 54 5.34 11.86 -10.83
N HIS A 55 5.71 13.15 -10.78
CA HIS A 55 5.50 14.10 -11.89
C HIS A 55 4.02 14.30 -12.28
N GLY A 56 3.75 14.81 -13.50
CA GLY A 56 2.40 14.99 -14.03
C GLY A 56 2.18 16.35 -14.70
N GLY A 57 1.15 16.44 -15.52
CA GLY A 57 0.86 17.64 -16.29
C GLY A 57 2.03 18.03 -17.20
N GLU A 58 2.52 19.27 -17.05
CA GLU A 58 3.65 19.78 -17.83
C GLU A 58 5.01 19.26 -17.35
N ASP A 59 5.10 18.66 -16.14
CA ASP A 59 6.29 17.98 -15.66
C ASP A 59 6.28 16.51 -16.09
N GLY A 60 6.83 16.24 -17.26
CA GLY A 60 6.93 14.87 -17.79
C GLY A 60 7.91 13.96 -17.05
N GLY A 61 8.78 14.49 -16.17
CA GLY A 61 9.90 13.76 -15.60
C GLY A 61 10.98 13.43 -16.64
N ALA A 62 11.66 12.32 -16.49
CA ALA A 62 12.60 11.80 -17.47
C ALA A 62 11.87 11.39 -18.77
N VAL A 63 12.58 11.50 -19.90
CA VAL A 63 12.06 11.09 -21.20
C VAL A 63 13.03 10.11 -21.85
N SER A 64 12.53 8.96 -22.26
CA SER A 64 13.33 7.97 -22.97
C SER A 64 13.74 8.43 -24.37
N ALA A 65 14.70 7.75 -24.98
CA ALA A 65 15.10 8.00 -26.37
C ALA A 65 13.95 7.82 -27.39
N SER A 66 12.93 7.02 -27.06
CA SER A 66 11.73 6.80 -27.87
C SER A 66 10.60 7.79 -27.57
N GLY A 67 10.80 8.76 -26.68
CA GLY A 67 9.81 9.79 -26.34
C GLY A 67 8.81 9.39 -25.26
N VAL A 68 9.01 8.26 -24.59
CA VAL A 68 8.17 7.83 -23.46
C VAL A 68 8.49 8.67 -22.24
N THR A 69 7.48 9.29 -21.64
CA THR A 69 7.64 10.12 -20.43
C THR A 69 7.49 9.32 -19.16
N GLU A 70 8.27 9.66 -18.16
CA GLU A 70 8.22 9.08 -16.84
C GLU A 70 6.83 9.23 -16.21
N SER A 71 6.23 10.43 -16.29
CA SER A 71 4.94 10.75 -15.67
C SER A 71 3.79 9.85 -16.13
N THR A 72 3.82 9.41 -17.39
CA THR A 72 2.82 8.48 -17.95
C THR A 72 2.97 7.10 -17.34
N LEU A 73 4.19 6.56 -17.31
CA LEU A 73 4.45 5.24 -16.74
C LEU A 73 4.19 5.22 -15.23
N ASN A 74 4.58 6.28 -14.52
CA ASN A 74 4.31 6.42 -13.08
C ASN A 74 2.81 6.34 -12.80
N LEU A 75 1.98 7.03 -13.58
CA LEU A 75 0.53 6.99 -13.43
C LEU A 75 -0.05 5.60 -13.69
N GLU A 76 0.37 4.96 -14.79
CA GLU A 76 -0.11 3.63 -15.16
C GLU A 76 0.22 2.57 -14.13
N ILE A 77 1.44 2.59 -13.56
CA ILE A 77 1.87 1.65 -12.52
C ILE A 77 1.18 1.98 -11.18
N ALA A 78 1.10 3.26 -10.81
CA ALA A 78 0.44 3.70 -9.58
C ALA A 78 -1.05 3.35 -9.55
N GLN A 79 -1.78 3.50 -10.67
CA GLN A 79 -3.17 3.09 -10.78
C GLN A 79 -3.33 1.58 -10.55
N ARG A 80 -2.45 0.75 -11.14
CA ARG A 80 -2.48 -0.71 -10.93
C ARG A 80 -2.18 -1.09 -9.48
N LEU A 81 -1.22 -0.38 -8.85
CA LEU A 81 -0.92 -0.59 -7.44
C LEU A 81 -2.12 -0.22 -6.55
N ASN A 82 -2.77 0.91 -6.85
CA ASN A 82 -4.00 1.32 -6.19
C ASN A 82 -5.09 0.26 -6.31
N ASP A 83 -5.32 -0.25 -7.51
CA ASP A 83 -6.35 -1.27 -7.76
C ASP A 83 -6.05 -2.57 -7.01
N VAL A 84 -4.78 -3.00 -6.99
CA VAL A 84 -4.35 -4.20 -6.26
C VAL A 84 -4.55 -4.04 -4.75
N LEU A 85 -4.07 -2.95 -4.16
CA LEU A 85 -4.20 -2.73 -2.71
C LEU A 85 -5.65 -2.54 -2.29
N SER A 86 -6.45 -1.80 -3.06
CA SER A 86 -7.89 -1.63 -2.83
C SER A 86 -8.64 -2.97 -2.93
N PHE A 87 -8.33 -3.80 -3.94
CA PHE A 87 -8.90 -5.14 -4.08
C PHE A 87 -8.58 -6.03 -2.87
N LEU A 88 -7.41 -5.87 -2.27
CA LEU A 88 -6.98 -6.56 -1.04
C LEU A 88 -7.54 -5.92 0.25
N GLY A 89 -8.50 -4.99 0.12
CA GLY A 89 -9.20 -4.38 1.25
C GLY A 89 -8.38 -3.34 2.02
N LYS A 90 -7.36 -2.75 1.38
CA LYS A 90 -6.57 -1.67 1.99
C LYS A 90 -7.17 -0.32 1.65
N ASP A 91 -7.15 0.60 2.61
CA ASP A 91 -7.52 1.99 2.37
C ASP A 91 -6.42 2.67 1.55
N THR A 92 -6.78 3.17 0.38
CA THR A 92 -5.82 3.78 -0.56
C THR A 92 -6.30 5.16 -1.02
N VAL A 93 -5.35 6.06 -1.22
CA VAL A 93 -5.57 7.39 -1.82
C VAL A 93 -4.46 7.66 -2.82
N MET A 94 -4.81 8.14 -4.02
CA MET A 94 -3.83 8.57 -5.01
C MET A 94 -3.59 10.09 -4.93
N THR A 95 -2.33 10.53 -4.98
CA THR A 95 -2.01 11.97 -5.04
C THR A 95 -2.55 12.62 -6.32
N ARG A 96 -2.50 11.89 -7.44
CA ARG A 96 -3.17 12.24 -8.71
C ARG A 96 -3.75 10.99 -9.37
N PRO A 97 -5.06 10.95 -9.61
CA PRO A 97 -5.69 9.81 -10.30
C PRO A 97 -5.63 9.89 -11.82
N GLY A 98 -5.13 10.98 -12.38
CA GLY A 98 -5.05 11.25 -13.82
C GLY A 98 -3.76 11.96 -14.22
N GLU A 99 -3.70 12.38 -15.50
CA GLU A 99 -2.50 13.00 -16.09
C GLU A 99 -2.16 14.37 -15.49
N LYS A 100 -3.15 15.11 -14.98
CA LYS A 100 -2.96 16.45 -14.44
C LYS A 100 -2.15 16.42 -13.16
N ALA A 101 -1.23 17.38 -13.03
CA ALA A 101 -0.57 17.70 -11.77
C ALA A 101 -1.54 18.40 -10.80
N VAL A 102 -1.21 18.37 -9.50
CA VAL A 102 -2.10 18.90 -8.45
C VAL A 102 -1.71 20.29 -7.95
N TYR A 103 -1.06 21.09 -8.78
CA TYR A 103 -0.68 22.46 -8.43
C TYR A 103 -1.88 23.40 -8.31
N SER A 104 -1.73 24.47 -7.51
CA SER A 104 -2.76 25.47 -7.25
C SER A 104 -2.95 26.40 -8.46
N ALA A 105 -4.18 26.93 -8.66
CA ALA A 105 -4.56 27.73 -9.82
C ALA A 105 -3.73 29.03 -10.02
N GLY A 106 -3.07 29.56 -8.97
CA GLY A 106 -2.20 30.72 -9.05
C GLY A 106 -0.78 30.48 -9.60
N ALA A 107 -0.38 29.22 -9.78
CA ALA A 107 0.95 28.89 -10.32
C ALA A 107 1.04 29.15 -11.81
N SER A 108 1.88 30.09 -12.22
CA SER A 108 1.95 30.58 -13.61
C SER A 108 3.15 30.05 -14.39
N THR A 109 4.30 29.88 -13.75
CA THR A 109 5.51 29.34 -14.39
C THR A 109 5.65 27.85 -14.15
N LEU A 110 6.39 27.12 -14.98
CA LEU A 110 6.69 25.70 -14.76
C LEU A 110 7.33 25.45 -13.38
N ARG A 111 8.21 26.35 -12.94
CA ARG A 111 8.85 26.28 -11.63
C ARG A 111 7.83 26.43 -10.50
N ASP A 112 6.90 27.39 -10.61
CA ASP A 112 5.87 27.61 -9.59
C ASP A 112 4.89 26.43 -9.56
N LYS A 113 4.49 25.94 -10.74
CA LYS A 113 3.63 24.74 -10.85
C LYS A 113 4.28 23.54 -10.17
N LYS A 114 5.54 23.24 -10.47
CA LYS A 114 6.26 22.13 -9.85
C LYS A 114 6.39 22.29 -8.33
N ARG A 115 6.69 23.50 -7.86
CA ARG A 115 6.77 23.78 -6.42
C ARG A 115 5.40 23.59 -5.75
N SER A 116 4.37 24.17 -6.30
CA SER A 116 3.00 24.07 -5.80
C SER A 116 2.48 22.63 -5.81
N ASP A 117 2.77 21.87 -6.88
CA ASP A 117 2.43 20.45 -6.98
C ASP A 117 3.04 19.64 -5.83
N LEU A 118 4.33 19.80 -5.58
CA LEU A 118 5.01 19.10 -4.49
C LEU A 118 4.50 19.54 -3.11
N GLN A 119 4.19 20.82 -2.90
CA GLN A 119 3.60 21.31 -1.65
C GLN A 119 2.21 20.70 -1.41
N ASN A 120 1.36 20.69 -2.42
CA ASN A 120 0.01 20.12 -2.31
C ASN A 120 0.05 18.60 -2.07
N ARG A 121 1.02 17.87 -2.65
CA ARG A 121 1.23 16.44 -2.34
C ARG A 121 1.64 16.25 -0.88
N VAL A 122 2.58 17.05 -0.37
CA VAL A 122 2.98 17.00 1.06
C VAL A 122 1.79 17.27 1.97
N GLU A 123 1.00 18.31 1.70
CA GLU A 123 -0.20 18.65 2.48
C GLU A 123 -1.21 17.50 2.46
N MET A 124 -1.44 16.91 1.28
CA MET A 124 -2.34 15.75 1.14
C MET A 124 -1.86 14.57 1.99
N VAL A 125 -0.59 14.19 1.88
CA VAL A 125 -0.03 13.05 2.61
C VAL A 125 -0.08 13.28 4.12
N ASN A 126 0.34 14.46 4.59
CA ASN A 126 0.37 14.80 6.01
C ASN A 126 -1.03 15.03 6.62
N GLY A 127 -2.06 15.12 5.78
CA GLY A 127 -3.45 15.22 6.22
C GLY A 127 -4.08 13.89 6.65
N TYR A 128 -3.39 12.77 6.50
CA TYR A 128 -3.89 11.46 6.89
C TYR A 128 -3.14 10.90 8.11
N ASP A 129 -3.87 10.59 9.15
CA ASP A 129 -3.34 9.83 10.29
C ASP A 129 -3.07 8.38 9.85
N GLY A 130 -1.94 7.83 10.27
CA GLY A 130 -1.54 6.47 9.90
C GLY A 130 -1.18 6.29 8.41
N ALA A 131 -0.79 7.37 7.72
CA ALA A 131 -0.35 7.32 6.33
C ALA A 131 0.93 6.50 6.13
N VAL A 132 1.02 5.83 5.00
CA VAL A 132 2.24 5.26 4.41
C VAL A 132 2.32 5.74 2.96
N LEU A 133 3.42 6.38 2.58
CA LEU A 133 3.60 6.90 1.21
C LEU A 133 4.34 5.88 0.35
N LEU A 134 3.77 5.57 -0.82
CA LEU A 134 4.36 4.77 -1.89
C LEU A 134 4.47 5.64 -3.14
N SER A 135 5.66 6.20 -3.41
CA SER A 135 5.90 7.08 -4.56
C SER A 135 6.50 6.29 -5.72
N ILE A 136 5.83 6.32 -6.87
CA ILE A 136 6.18 5.55 -8.07
C ILE A 136 6.89 6.46 -9.07
N HIS A 137 8.10 6.06 -9.44
CA HIS A 137 9.00 6.78 -10.33
C HIS A 137 9.69 5.86 -11.34
N GLN A 138 10.39 6.46 -12.30
CA GLN A 138 11.30 5.80 -13.23
C GLN A 138 12.64 6.53 -13.19
N ASN A 139 13.72 5.74 -13.07
CA ASN A 139 15.07 6.27 -13.09
C ASN A 139 15.55 6.59 -14.51
N SER A 140 16.61 7.38 -14.61
CA SER A 140 17.29 7.63 -15.88
C SER A 140 18.78 7.90 -15.64
N LEU A 141 19.64 7.10 -16.28
CA LEU A 141 21.09 7.26 -16.24
C LEU A 141 21.67 7.19 -17.67
N PRO A 142 21.53 8.26 -18.47
CA PRO A 142 21.95 8.26 -19.88
C PRO A 142 23.44 7.98 -20.10
N SER A 143 24.29 8.28 -19.11
CA SER A 143 25.73 7.97 -19.15
C SER A 143 26.07 6.49 -19.10
N VAL A 144 25.16 5.65 -18.60
CA VAL A 144 25.31 4.18 -18.49
C VAL A 144 24.00 3.50 -18.88
N PRO A 145 23.64 3.47 -20.17
CA PRO A 145 22.32 2.99 -20.62
C PRO A 145 22.11 1.48 -20.45
N SER A 146 23.13 0.73 -20.04
CA SER A 146 23.01 -0.70 -19.71
C SER A 146 22.43 -0.95 -18.30
N VAL A 147 22.41 0.06 -17.44
CA VAL A 147 21.80 -0.08 -16.09
C VAL A 147 20.31 -0.30 -16.21
N HIS A 148 19.80 -1.25 -15.44
CA HIS A 148 18.37 -1.64 -15.42
C HIS A 148 17.98 -2.18 -14.05
N GLY A 149 16.68 -2.46 -13.85
CA GLY A 149 16.09 -3.06 -12.66
C GLY A 149 15.55 -2.05 -11.65
N ALA A 150 14.52 -2.47 -10.93
CA ALA A 150 13.82 -1.64 -9.97
C ALA A 150 14.61 -1.48 -8.66
N GLN A 151 14.51 -0.31 -8.04
CA GLN A 151 15.18 -0.01 -6.76
C GLN A 151 14.31 0.83 -5.86
N THR A 152 14.30 0.52 -4.56
CA THR A 152 13.59 1.27 -3.53
C THR A 152 14.49 2.25 -2.80
N PHE A 153 13.88 3.38 -2.42
CA PHE A 153 14.49 4.42 -1.62
C PHE A 153 13.54 4.81 -0.49
N TYR A 154 14.06 5.07 0.72
CA TYR A 154 13.25 5.36 1.89
C TYR A 154 13.64 6.67 2.57
N ASN A 155 12.66 7.31 3.25
CA ASN A 155 12.90 8.49 4.06
C ASN A 155 13.40 8.11 5.46
N THR A 156 13.61 9.11 6.33
CA THR A 156 14.17 8.91 7.68
C THR A 156 13.12 8.61 8.75
N VAL A 157 11.85 8.48 8.38
CA VAL A 157 10.78 8.16 9.34
C VAL A 157 10.85 6.69 9.71
N SER A 158 10.67 6.38 10.99
CA SER A 158 10.75 5.02 11.52
C SER A 158 9.85 4.03 10.77
N GLY A 159 10.39 2.86 10.42
CA GLY A 159 9.70 1.81 9.67
C GLY A 159 9.78 1.95 8.14
N ALA A 160 10.27 3.09 7.61
CA ALA A 160 10.42 3.27 6.17
C ALA A 160 11.53 2.39 5.56
N ASP A 161 12.61 2.20 6.29
CA ASP A 161 13.73 1.32 5.93
C ASP A 161 13.28 -0.13 5.82
N GLN A 162 12.57 -0.64 6.82
CA GLN A 162 12.03 -2.00 6.82
C GLN A 162 11.02 -2.22 5.68
N LEU A 163 10.12 -1.24 5.46
CA LEU A 163 9.18 -1.30 4.35
C LEU A 163 9.90 -1.33 2.98
N ALA A 164 10.95 -0.50 2.82
CA ALA A 164 11.74 -0.47 1.59
C ALA A 164 12.49 -1.78 1.36
N GLU A 165 13.05 -2.38 2.41
CA GLU A 165 13.70 -3.69 2.36
C GLU A 165 12.72 -4.78 1.89
N GLN A 166 11.52 -4.86 2.48
CA GLN A 166 10.49 -5.84 2.11
C GLN A 166 10.08 -5.71 0.63
N ILE A 167 9.85 -4.47 0.17
CA ILE A 167 9.53 -4.21 -1.24
C ILE A 167 10.73 -4.59 -2.13
N GLN A 168 11.96 -4.23 -1.74
CA GLN A 168 13.16 -4.55 -2.52
C GLN A 168 13.38 -6.06 -2.63
N GLN A 169 13.19 -6.81 -1.55
CA GLN A 169 13.29 -8.27 -1.56
C GLN A 169 12.26 -8.89 -2.53
N SER A 170 11.02 -8.39 -2.52
CA SER A 170 10.00 -8.83 -3.47
C SER A 170 10.37 -8.52 -4.92
N LEU A 171 10.92 -7.33 -5.18
CA LEU A 171 11.42 -6.94 -6.50
C LEU A 171 12.58 -7.83 -6.96
N ASN A 172 13.51 -8.15 -6.06
CA ASN A 172 14.66 -9.02 -6.36
C ASN A 172 14.23 -10.45 -6.71
N GLN A 173 13.18 -10.96 -6.05
CA GLN A 173 12.64 -12.30 -6.33
C GLN A 173 11.85 -12.38 -7.65
N THR A 174 11.50 -11.24 -8.26
CA THR A 174 10.59 -11.19 -9.41
C THR A 174 11.20 -10.46 -10.61
N VAL A 175 11.11 -9.12 -10.63
CA VAL A 175 11.50 -8.31 -11.80
C VAL A 175 13.01 -8.11 -11.90
N ASN A 176 13.75 -8.24 -10.81
CA ASN A 176 15.21 -8.10 -10.75
C ASN A 176 15.94 -9.44 -10.68
N ALA A 177 15.30 -10.56 -10.92
CA ALA A 177 15.95 -11.87 -10.81
C ALA A 177 17.27 -11.93 -11.60
N GLY A 178 18.38 -12.19 -10.89
CA GLY A 178 19.73 -12.14 -11.47
C GLY A 178 20.34 -10.73 -11.61
N ASN A 179 19.69 -9.71 -11.07
CA ASN A 179 20.17 -8.31 -11.01
C ASN A 179 19.71 -7.66 -9.69
N GLU A 180 19.95 -8.34 -8.58
CA GLU A 180 19.49 -7.94 -7.26
C GLU A 180 20.06 -6.57 -6.86
N LYS A 181 19.22 -5.78 -6.21
CA LYS A 181 19.56 -4.46 -5.68
C LYS A 181 19.27 -4.40 -4.18
N THR A 182 19.82 -3.39 -3.53
CA THR A 182 19.53 -3.06 -2.13
C THR A 182 18.72 -1.76 -2.07
N GLU A 183 17.85 -1.67 -1.10
CA GLU A 183 17.20 -0.43 -0.74
C GLU A 183 18.22 0.61 -0.30
N LYS A 184 17.88 1.88 -0.44
CA LYS A 184 18.76 2.98 -0.05
C LYS A 184 18.00 4.09 0.65
N ARG A 185 18.65 4.76 1.58
CA ARG A 185 18.13 6.03 2.07
C ARG A 185 18.07 7.03 0.91
N ILE A 186 16.94 7.74 0.79
CA ILE A 186 16.74 8.77 -0.23
C ILE A 186 17.61 9.99 0.05
N ASP A 187 18.01 10.69 -1.01
CA ASP A 187 18.71 11.95 -0.89
C ASP A 187 17.79 13.04 -0.32
N ASP A 188 18.31 13.85 0.62
CA ASP A 188 17.55 14.91 1.29
C ASP A 188 17.09 16.04 0.34
N THR A 189 17.55 16.04 -0.91
CA THR A 189 17.08 16.98 -1.95
C THR A 189 15.71 16.63 -2.51
N ILE A 190 15.22 15.41 -2.32
CA ILE A 190 13.90 14.98 -2.78
C ILE A 190 12.82 15.53 -1.81
N TYR A 191 12.22 16.65 -2.24
CA TYR A 191 11.34 17.48 -1.40
C TYR A 191 10.20 16.69 -0.75
N LEU A 192 9.43 15.93 -1.53
CA LEU A 192 8.29 15.16 -1.02
C LEU A 192 8.72 14.20 0.10
N MET A 193 9.74 13.38 -0.18
CA MET A 193 10.25 12.37 0.77
C MET A 193 10.79 12.97 2.07
N ARG A 194 11.33 14.20 1.99
CA ARG A 194 11.84 14.92 3.17
C ARG A 194 10.75 15.58 4.01
N GLN A 195 9.63 16.00 3.39
CA GLN A 195 8.62 16.83 4.07
C GLN A 195 7.44 16.03 4.61
N VAL A 196 7.24 14.79 4.16
CA VAL A 196 6.19 13.95 4.70
C VAL A 196 6.55 13.41 6.09
N LEU A 197 5.56 13.31 6.97
CA LEU A 197 5.71 12.93 8.38
C LEU A 197 5.46 11.43 8.62
N CYS A 198 5.16 10.68 7.58
CA CYS A 198 4.89 9.24 7.61
C CYS A 198 6.05 8.43 7.01
N PRO A 199 6.13 7.11 7.26
CA PRO A 199 7.02 6.22 6.52
C PRO A 199 6.76 6.35 5.01
N ALA A 200 7.83 6.56 4.24
CA ALA A 200 7.72 6.79 2.80
C ALA A 200 8.77 5.99 2.04
N VAL A 201 8.34 5.32 0.98
CA VAL A 201 9.18 4.59 0.04
C VAL A 201 8.94 5.11 -1.37
N LEU A 202 10.01 5.48 -2.04
CA LEU A 202 10.04 5.79 -3.47
C LEU A 202 10.56 4.55 -4.20
N VAL A 203 9.81 4.11 -5.21
CA VAL A 203 10.16 2.96 -6.05
C VAL A 203 10.51 3.46 -7.45
N GLU A 204 11.78 3.37 -7.80
CA GLU A 204 12.26 3.50 -9.17
C GLU A 204 12.00 2.17 -9.87
N CYS A 205 10.94 2.11 -10.70
CA CYS A 205 10.46 0.85 -11.28
C CYS A 205 11.36 0.30 -12.40
N GLY A 206 12.26 1.12 -12.94
CA GLY A 206 13.23 0.78 -13.98
C GLY A 206 13.89 2.03 -14.56
N PHE A 207 14.71 1.86 -15.60
CA PHE A 207 15.51 2.93 -16.19
C PHE A 207 15.03 3.30 -17.59
N LEU A 208 14.53 4.53 -17.77
CA LEU A 208 14.14 5.08 -19.09
C LEU A 208 15.32 5.30 -20.03
N SER A 209 16.55 5.34 -19.52
CA SER A 209 17.77 5.36 -20.31
C SER A 209 18.12 4.00 -20.92
N ASN A 210 17.50 2.90 -20.47
CA ASN A 210 17.67 1.56 -21.00
C ASN A 210 16.52 1.26 -22.00
N ALA A 211 16.86 1.03 -23.27
CA ALA A 211 15.87 0.86 -24.34
C ALA A 211 15.02 -0.41 -24.18
N GLU A 212 15.61 -1.51 -23.71
CA GLU A 212 14.88 -2.77 -23.50
C GLU A 212 13.95 -2.66 -22.29
N GLU A 213 14.43 -2.06 -21.20
CA GLU A 213 13.59 -1.86 -20.03
C GLU A 213 12.46 -0.85 -20.30
N THR A 214 12.72 0.20 -21.09
CA THR A 214 11.66 1.13 -21.55
C THR A 214 10.55 0.40 -22.32
N LYS A 215 10.87 -0.60 -23.13
CA LYS A 215 9.85 -1.43 -23.81
C LYS A 215 9.02 -2.23 -22.80
N LEU A 216 9.69 -2.90 -21.85
CA LEU A 216 9.01 -3.67 -20.79
C LEU A 216 8.09 -2.78 -19.95
N LEU A 217 8.56 -1.59 -19.54
CA LEU A 217 7.79 -0.63 -18.75
C LEU A 217 6.51 -0.15 -19.44
N GLN A 218 6.42 -0.21 -20.77
CA GLN A 218 5.22 0.09 -21.55
C GLN A 218 4.25 -1.11 -21.65
N GLU A 219 4.70 -2.31 -21.30
CA GLU A 219 3.88 -3.51 -21.38
C GLU A 219 2.94 -3.60 -20.18
N ARG A 220 1.63 -3.69 -20.44
CA ARG A 220 0.60 -3.82 -19.40
C ARG A 220 0.87 -4.98 -18.43
N GLN A 221 1.36 -6.10 -18.92
CA GLN A 221 1.64 -7.27 -18.09
C GLN A 221 2.82 -7.01 -17.15
N TYR A 222 3.86 -6.31 -17.62
CA TYR A 222 5.01 -5.96 -16.80
C TYR A 222 4.64 -4.94 -15.72
N GLN A 223 3.86 -3.90 -16.06
CA GLN A 223 3.33 -2.94 -15.08
C GLN A 223 2.47 -3.60 -14.02
N THR A 224 1.63 -4.58 -14.42
CA THR A 224 0.83 -5.36 -13.45
C THR A 224 1.73 -6.23 -12.56
N ARG A 225 2.78 -6.82 -13.10
CA ARG A 225 3.77 -7.57 -12.31
C ARG A 225 4.45 -6.67 -11.29
N LEU A 226 4.91 -5.47 -11.70
CA LEU A 226 5.48 -4.46 -10.79
C LEU A 226 4.51 -4.12 -9.65
N ALA A 227 3.27 -3.77 -9.99
CA ALA A 227 2.25 -3.42 -9.00
C ALA A 227 1.98 -4.57 -8.00
N LEU A 228 1.83 -5.80 -8.48
CA LEU A 228 1.65 -6.99 -7.62
C LEU A 228 2.87 -7.24 -6.73
N THR A 229 4.08 -7.08 -7.29
CA THR A 229 5.32 -7.26 -6.54
C THR A 229 5.50 -6.22 -5.44
N ILE A 230 5.21 -4.94 -5.73
CA ILE A 230 5.26 -3.86 -4.75
C ILE A 230 4.20 -4.12 -3.66
N ALA A 231 2.97 -4.45 -4.04
CA ALA A 231 1.91 -4.78 -3.09
C ALA A 231 2.29 -5.98 -2.20
N ALA A 232 2.91 -7.02 -2.76
CA ALA A 232 3.38 -8.17 -1.99
C ALA A 232 4.42 -7.76 -0.93
N GLY A 233 5.38 -6.89 -1.28
CA GLY A 233 6.36 -6.36 -0.33
C GLY A 233 5.71 -5.50 0.76
N VAL A 234 4.76 -4.63 0.38
CA VAL A 234 4.00 -3.77 1.31
C VAL A 234 3.20 -4.58 2.33
N LEU A 235 2.70 -5.75 1.93
CA LEU A 235 1.82 -6.60 2.75
C LEU A 235 2.57 -7.72 3.48
N GLN A 236 3.88 -7.81 3.34
CA GLN A 236 4.66 -8.74 4.12
C GLN A 236 4.54 -8.42 5.61
N GLU A 237 4.21 -9.43 6.38
CA GLU A 237 4.28 -9.29 7.82
C GLU A 237 5.76 -9.19 8.27
N PRO A 238 6.08 -8.33 9.25
CA PRO A 238 7.44 -8.27 9.79
C PRO A 238 7.89 -9.67 10.27
N PRO A 239 9.19 -10.00 10.15
CA PRO A 239 9.73 -11.22 10.72
C PRO A 239 9.30 -11.41 12.17
N GLU A 240 9.08 -12.66 12.59
CA GLU A 240 8.56 -12.98 13.93
C GLU A 240 9.44 -12.40 15.07
N GLU A 241 10.75 -12.33 14.83
CA GLU A 241 11.72 -11.71 15.75
C GLU A 241 11.48 -10.21 15.95
N ALA A 242 11.12 -9.48 14.89
CA ALA A 242 10.79 -8.05 14.97
C ALA A 242 9.48 -7.81 15.71
N ARG A 243 8.50 -8.72 15.57
CA ARG A 243 7.22 -8.68 16.33
C ARG A 243 7.44 -8.91 17.82
N MET A 244 8.28 -9.89 18.19
CA MET A 244 8.59 -10.19 19.59
C MET A 244 9.28 -9.00 20.25
N ASN A 245 10.25 -8.36 19.60
CA ASN A 245 10.92 -7.18 20.13
C ASN A 245 9.98 -5.98 20.30
N THR A 246 9.03 -5.78 19.39
CA THR A 246 8.02 -4.72 19.51
C THR A 246 7.06 -4.98 20.65
N GLN A 247 6.64 -6.23 20.87
CA GLN A 247 5.78 -6.62 21.99
C GLN A 247 6.49 -6.47 23.33
N GLN A 248 7.76 -6.89 23.44
CA GLN A 248 8.56 -6.73 24.65
C GLN A 248 8.75 -5.27 25.03
N ASN A 249 9.11 -4.41 24.08
CA ASN A 249 9.27 -2.96 24.30
C ASN A 249 7.93 -2.30 24.71
N THR A 250 6.81 -2.78 24.19
CA THR A 250 5.48 -2.27 24.56
C THR A 250 5.10 -2.70 25.98
N GLU A 251 5.45 -3.90 26.39
CA GLU A 251 5.21 -4.38 27.75
C GLU A 251 6.14 -3.74 28.78
N GLU A 252 7.40 -3.49 28.44
CA GLU A 252 8.35 -2.77 29.30
C GLU A 252 7.92 -1.31 29.50
N ASN A 253 7.53 -0.61 28.46
CA ASN A 253 7.00 0.77 28.55
C ASN A 253 5.69 0.83 29.35
N LYS A 254 4.81 -0.18 29.28
CA LYS A 254 3.61 -0.26 30.13
C LYS A 254 3.96 -0.49 31.59
N LYS A 255 4.99 -1.26 31.89
CA LYS A 255 5.46 -1.49 33.28
C LYS A 255 6.12 -0.25 33.88
N GLU A 256 6.93 0.47 33.12
CA GLU A 256 7.54 1.73 33.55
C GLU A 256 6.51 2.83 33.80
N ASN A 257 5.55 3.01 32.90
CA ASN A 257 4.49 4.00 33.06
C ASN A 257 3.47 3.64 34.16
N GLY A 258 3.28 2.35 34.46
CA GLY A 258 2.44 1.88 35.57
C GLY A 258 3.07 2.04 36.93
N ALA A 259 4.40 2.11 37.02
CA ALA A 259 5.14 2.28 38.28
C ALA A 259 5.25 3.75 38.73
N VAL A 260 4.91 4.71 37.87
CA VAL A 260 4.98 6.16 38.17
C VAL A 260 3.66 6.69 38.78
N ILE A 261 2.60 5.90 38.85
CA ILE A 261 1.26 6.31 39.32
C ILE A 261 0.88 5.67 40.68
N SER A 262 1.83 5.03 41.35
CA SER A 262 1.60 4.46 42.70
C SER A 262 2.29 5.27 43.82
#